data_1207945908fc6fd3f93b437beac5b553
#
_entry.id   1207945908fc6fd3f93b437beac5b553
#
_cell.length_a   1.000
_cell.length_b   1.000
_cell.length_c   1.000
_cell.angle_alpha   90.00
_cell.angle_beta   90.00
_cell.angle_gamma   90.00
#
_symmetry.space_group_name_H-M   'P 1'
#
loop_
_entity.id
_entity.type
_entity.pdbx_description
1 polymer ?
#
loop_
_entity_poly.entity_id
_entity_poly.type
_entity_poly.pdbx_seq_one_letter_code
_entity_poly.pdbx_strand_id
1 'polypeptide(L)'
;MADNLMKKLPFTRFAMEMRSGKIIEIDEGFVKLLGYTEEDMKNGLVFKDIVPDVDYESIIAELRETFIDQRYACYEHFFKTKTDEKIRVVVFIRIENKLLEGHRVLRVSVGNISDLK
;
A
#
# COMPACT_ATOMS: atom_id res chain seq x y z
N MET A 1 2.38 9.72 24.57
CA MET A 1 1.77 8.38 24.39
C MET A 1 1.54 8.04 22.94
N ALA A 2 0.78 8.83 22.20
CA ALA A 2 0.60 8.63 20.77
C ALA A 2 1.94 8.65 20.02
N ASP A 3 2.84 9.55 20.39
CA ASP A 3 4.16 9.66 19.79
C ASP A 3 5.00 8.39 19.95
N ASN A 4 4.91 7.76 21.13
CA ASN A 4 5.64 6.53 21.39
C ASN A 4 5.13 5.36 20.54
N LEU A 5 3.81 5.31 20.37
CA LEU A 5 3.20 4.28 19.53
C LEU A 5 3.60 4.47 18.07
N MET A 6 3.59 5.70 17.58
CA MET A 6 3.98 6.02 16.21
C MET A 6 5.45 5.69 15.95
N LYS A 7 6.31 5.87 16.95
CA LYS A 7 7.73 5.52 16.83
C LYS A 7 7.97 4.02 16.83
N LYS A 8 7.12 3.28 17.56
CA LYS A 8 7.26 1.82 17.66
C LYS A 8 6.68 1.09 16.47
N LEU A 9 5.80 1.73 15.72
CA LEU A 9 5.14 1.13 14.58
C LEU A 9 5.84 1.62 13.31
N PRO A 10 6.75 0.84 12.75
CA PRO A 10 7.45 1.27 11.55
C PRO A 10 6.49 1.32 10.35
N PHE A 11 6.43 2.47 9.71
CA PHE A 11 5.66 2.64 8.49
C PHE A 11 6.58 2.58 7.29
N THR A 12 6.16 1.85 6.28
CA THR A 12 6.80 1.86 4.98
C THR A 12 5.92 2.64 4.02
N ARG A 13 6.50 3.09 2.93
CA ARG A 13 5.76 3.87 1.94
C ARG A 13 6.02 3.37 0.55
N PHE A 14 4.97 3.46 -0.26
CA PHE A 14 5.11 3.24 -1.69
C PHE A 14 4.10 4.12 -2.42
N ALA A 15 4.28 4.22 -3.73
CA ALA A 15 3.33 4.94 -4.56
C ALA A 15 2.92 4.04 -5.71
N MET A 16 1.67 4.18 -6.14
CA MET A 16 1.15 3.42 -7.25
C MET A 16 0.28 4.29 -8.14
N GLU A 17 0.19 3.90 -9.41
CA GLU A 17 -0.74 4.52 -10.34
C GLU A 17 -2.14 4.03 -10.01
N MET A 18 -3.07 4.97 -9.84
CA MET A 18 -4.43 4.66 -9.39
C MET A 18 -5.16 3.69 -10.30
N ARG A 19 -5.02 3.84 -11.61
CA ARG A 19 -5.81 3.08 -12.57
C ARG A 19 -5.31 1.65 -12.74
N SER A 20 -4.01 1.47 -12.89
CA SER A 20 -3.40 0.16 -13.15
C SER A 20 -2.94 -0.56 -11.90
N GLY A 21 -2.75 0.18 -10.80
CA GLY A 21 -2.13 -0.36 -9.60
C GLY A 21 -0.62 -0.55 -9.74
N LYS A 22 -0.03 -0.07 -10.83
CA LYS A 22 1.41 -0.21 -11.05
C LYS A 22 2.20 0.49 -9.94
N ILE A 23 3.10 -0.24 -9.29
CA ILE A 23 3.95 0.32 -8.25
C ILE A 23 5.05 1.14 -8.93
N ILE A 24 5.15 2.42 -8.56
CA ILE A 24 6.07 3.35 -9.23
C ILE A 24 7.17 3.87 -8.31
N GLU A 25 7.02 3.69 -7.01
CA GLU A 25 8.01 4.15 -6.05
C GLU A 25 7.90 3.27 -4.80
N ILE A 26 9.04 2.85 -4.26
CA ILE A 26 9.09 2.08 -3.02
C ILE A 26 10.23 2.63 -2.15
N ASP A 27 10.11 2.46 -0.84
CA ASP A 27 11.20 2.81 0.07
C ASP A 27 11.87 1.55 0.61
N GLU A 28 12.93 1.75 1.38
CA GLU A 28 13.68 0.66 1.98
C GLU A 28 12.82 -0.19 2.91
N GLY A 29 11.92 0.45 3.66
CA GLY A 29 11.00 -0.24 4.55
C GLY A 29 10.07 -1.19 3.81
N PHE A 30 9.61 -0.80 2.63
CA PHE A 30 8.78 -1.63 1.77
C PHE A 30 9.53 -2.91 1.38
N VAL A 31 10.78 -2.77 0.97
CA VAL A 31 11.62 -3.93 0.63
C VAL A 31 11.77 -4.88 1.82
N LYS A 32 12.05 -4.33 2.99
CA LYS A 32 12.21 -5.13 4.21
C LYS A 32 10.93 -5.81 4.65
N LEU A 33 9.81 -5.11 4.54
CA LEU A 33 8.52 -5.64 5.00
C LEU A 33 7.96 -6.70 4.06
N LEU A 34 7.96 -6.44 2.76
CA LEU A 34 7.28 -7.28 1.79
C LEU A 34 8.21 -8.15 0.95
N GLY A 35 9.48 -7.81 0.89
CA GLY A 35 10.47 -8.60 0.16
C GLY A 35 10.57 -8.30 -1.33
N TYR A 36 9.73 -7.42 -1.85
CA TYR A 36 9.83 -7.00 -3.24
C TYR A 36 10.90 -5.93 -3.38
N THR A 37 11.66 -5.96 -4.46
CA THR A 37 12.79 -5.08 -4.70
C THR A 37 12.48 -4.04 -5.78
N GLU A 38 13.40 -3.09 -5.98
CA GLU A 38 13.29 -2.15 -7.09
C GLU A 38 13.30 -2.86 -8.43
N GLU A 39 14.02 -3.96 -8.53
CA GLU A 39 14.02 -4.76 -9.75
C GLU A 39 12.64 -5.37 -10.01
N ASP A 40 11.98 -5.87 -8.97
CA ASP A 40 10.61 -6.37 -9.09
C ASP A 40 9.68 -5.25 -9.57
N MET A 41 9.87 -4.05 -9.04
CA MET A 41 9.08 -2.88 -9.45
C MET A 41 9.29 -2.58 -10.93
N LYS A 42 10.53 -2.59 -11.39
CA LYS A 42 10.85 -2.36 -12.80
C LYS A 42 10.29 -3.44 -13.71
N ASN A 43 10.16 -4.65 -13.18
CA ASN A 43 9.62 -5.79 -13.93
C ASN A 43 8.09 -5.86 -13.92
N GLY A 44 7.43 -4.85 -13.35
CA GLY A 44 5.98 -4.75 -13.45
C GLY A 44 5.21 -5.12 -12.21
N LEU A 45 5.78 -4.95 -11.03
CA LEU A 45 5.07 -5.16 -9.77
C LEU A 45 3.82 -4.29 -9.72
N VAL A 46 2.68 -4.87 -9.40
CA VAL A 46 1.40 -4.17 -9.29
C VAL A 46 0.78 -4.44 -7.92
N PHE A 47 -0.15 -3.59 -7.53
CA PHE A 47 -0.84 -3.69 -6.25
C PHE A 47 -1.49 -5.07 -6.05
N LYS A 48 -2.00 -5.65 -7.11
CA LYS A 48 -2.62 -6.98 -7.07
C LYS A 48 -1.65 -8.07 -6.58
N ASP A 49 -0.37 -7.90 -6.81
CA ASP A 49 0.64 -8.86 -6.35
C ASP A 49 0.83 -8.81 -4.83
N ILE A 50 0.50 -7.69 -4.21
CA ILE A 50 0.70 -7.45 -2.78
C ILE A 50 -0.52 -7.84 -1.96
N VAL A 51 -1.69 -7.87 -2.58
CA VAL A 51 -2.96 -8.14 -1.90
C VAL A 51 -3.40 -9.58 -2.16
N PRO A 52 -3.90 -10.31 -1.14
CA PRO A 52 -4.46 -11.64 -1.40
C PRO A 52 -5.56 -11.58 -2.46
N ASP A 53 -5.55 -12.53 -3.38
CA ASP A 53 -6.46 -12.53 -4.54
C ASP A 53 -7.93 -12.42 -4.16
N VAL A 54 -8.33 -13.11 -3.09
CA VAL A 54 -9.73 -13.14 -2.64
C VAL A 54 -10.24 -11.77 -2.21
N ASP A 55 -9.32 -10.86 -1.86
CA ASP A 55 -9.68 -9.55 -1.29
C ASP A 55 -9.53 -8.41 -2.29
N TYR A 56 -8.86 -8.64 -3.41
CA TYR A 56 -8.46 -7.56 -4.32
C TYR A 56 -9.65 -6.76 -4.86
N GLU A 57 -10.65 -7.46 -5.38
CA GLU A 57 -11.81 -6.78 -5.99
C GLU A 57 -12.59 -5.94 -4.98
N SER A 58 -12.74 -6.45 -3.76
CA SER A 58 -13.47 -5.71 -2.73
C SER A 58 -12.69 -4.48 -2.27
N ILE A 59 -11.38 -4.56 -2.19
CA ILE A 59 -10.54 -3.40 -1.85
C ILE A 59 -10.64 -2.32 -2.92
N ILE A 60 -10.55 -2.69 -4.18
CA ILE A 60 -10.62 -1.74 -5.28
C ILE A 60 -12.00 -1.06 -5.32
N ALA A 61 -13.06 -1.81 -5.11
CA ALA A 61 -14.41 -1.25 -5.05
C ALA A 61 -14.55 -0.24 -3.91
N GLU A 62 -14.02 -0.59 -2.74
CA GLU A 62 -14.05 0.29 -1.56
C GLU A 62 -13.24 1.57 -1.79
N LEU A 63 -12.08 1.46 -2.41
CA LEU A 63 -11.27 2.63 -2.73
C LEU A 63 -11.96 3.55 -3.73
N ARG A 64 -12.59 3.00 -4.76
CA ARG A 64 -13.33 3.79 -5.73
C ARG A 64 -14.45 4.58 -5.07
N GLU A 65 -15.18 3.93 -4.19
CA GLU A 65 -16.27 4.56 -3.46
C GLU A 65 -15.77 5.66 -2.53
N THR A 66 -14.71 5.38 -1.79
CA THR A 66 -14.12 6.35 -0.86
C THR A 66 -13.64 7.60 -1.59
N PHE A 67 -12.97 7.43 -2.73
CA PHE A 67 -12.37 8.55 -3.45
C PHE A 67 -13.34 9.36 -4.31
N ILE A 68 -14.63 9.03 -4.27
CA ILE A 68 -15.66 9.89 -4.88
C ILE A 68 -15.69 11.26 -4.19
N ASP A 69 -15.62 11.29 -2.87
CA ASP A 69 -15.74 12.53 -2.09
C ASP A 69 -14.65 12.75 -1.05
N GLN A 70 -13.68 11.83 -0.92
CA GLN A 70 -12.56 11.95 -0.01
C GLN A 70 -11.24 11.83 -0.75
N ARG A 71 -10.19 12.40 -0.19
CA ARG A 71 -8.87 12.36 -0.80
C ARG A 71 -7.93 11.38 -0.13
N TYR A 72 -8.37 10.72 0.92
CA TYR A 72 -7.59 9.73 1.62
C TYR A 72 -8.48 8.63 2.18
N ALA A 73 -7.88 7.47 2.41
CA ALA A 73 -8.55 6.32 3.00
C ALA A 73 -7.62 5.68 4.03
N CYS A 74 -8.21 5.02 5.01
CA CYS A 74 -7.49 4.29 6.05
C CYS A 74 -8.25 3.00 6.34
N TYR A 75 -7.54 1.88 6.33
CA TYR A 75 -8.17 0.60 6.64
C TYR A 75 -7.16 -0.42 7.15
N GLU A 76 -7.65 -1.44 7.87
CA GLU A 76 -6.86 -2.61 8.23
C GLU A 76 -7.06 -3.68 7.17
N HIS A 77 -5.99 -4.39 6.86
CA HIS A 77 -6.08 -5.43 5.86
C HIS A 77 -4.91 -6.39 5.96
N PHE A 78 -4.87 -7.37 5.06
CA PHE A 78 -3.73 -8.27 4.92
C PHE A 78 -2.99 -7.94 3.63
N PHE A 79 -1.66 -7.91 3.72
CA PHE A 79 -0.82 -7.90 2.53
C PHE A 79 -0.08 -9.22 2.48
N LYS A 80 0.35 -9.63 1.31
CA LYS A 80 1.18 -10.82 1.16
C LYS A 80 2.58 -10.43 0.71
N THR A 81 3.56 -11.08 1.28
CA THR A 81 4.96 -10.86 0.94
C THR A 81 5.31 -11.59 -0.36
N LYS A 82 6.51 -11.34 -0.87
CA LYS A 82 7.02 -12.02 -2.05
C LYS A 82 7.06 -13.56 -1.87
N THR A 83 7.20 -14.02 -0.63
CA THR A 83 7.21 -15.45 -0.30
C THR A 83 5.82 -15.98 0.09
N ASP A 84 4.76 -15.23 -0.23
CA ASP A 84 3.37 -15.59 0.05
C ASP A 84 2.98 -15.63 1.52
N GLU A 85 3.76 -14.99 2.38
CA GLU A 85 3.41 -14.87 3.78
C GLU A 85 2.37 -13.76 3.93
N LYS A 86 1.28 -14.02 4.66
CA LYS A 86 0.26 -13.03 4.97
C LYS A 86 0.65 -12.23 6.19
N ILE A 87 0.62 -10.93 6.09
CA ILE A 87 0.85 -10.04 7.22
C ILE A 87 -0.32 -9.09 7.39
N ARG A 88 -0.65 -8.79 8.63
CA ARG A 88 -1.73 -7.86 8.94
C ARG A 88 -1.18 -6.45 8.99
N VAL A 89 -1.84 -5.53 8.29
CA VAL A 89 -1.35 -4.16 8.13
C VAL A 89 -2.45 -3.14 8.35
N VAL A 90 -2.05 -1.94 8.71
CA VAL A 90 -2.89 -0.76 8.61
C VAL A 90 -2.37 0.07 7.44
N VAL A 91 -3.27 0.56 6.61
CA VAL A 91 -2.92 1.21 5.35
C VAL A 91 -3.57 2.57 5.28
N PHE A 92 -2.76 3.59 4.98
CA PHE A 92 -3.22 4.94 4.71
C PHE A 92 -2.94 5.24 3.26
N ILE A 93 -3.96 5.63 2.51
CA ILE A 93 -3.84 5.94 1.07
C ILE A 93 -4.30 7.36 0.84
N ARG A 94 -3.50 8.12 0.09
CA ARG A 94 -3.81 9.50 -0.26
C ARG A 94 -3.65 9.71 -1.76
N ILE A 95 -4.60 10.42 -2.37
CA ILE A 95 -4.49 10.82 -3.77
C ILE A 95 -3.58 12.04 -3.85
N GLU A 96 -2.58 12.00 -4.73
CA GLU A 96 -1.76 13.17 -5.02
C GLU A 96 -2.46 14.11 -5.97
N ASN A 97 -2.18 15.40 -5.84
CA ASN A 97 -2.73 16.41 -6.74
C ASN A 97 -2.08 16.40 -8.11
N LYS A 98 -0.86 15.90 -8.20
CA LYS A 98 -0.13 15.80 -9.47
C LYS A 98 -0.56 14.59 -10.25
N LEU A 99 -0.49 14.72 -11.58
CA LEU A 99 -0.63 13.58 -12.47
C LEU A 99 0.76 13.17 -12.94
N LEU A 100 1.01 11.87 -12.98
CA LEU A 100 2.21 11.31 -13.57
C LEU A 100 1.80 10.77 -14.95
N GLU A 101 2.33 11.39 -15.99
CA GLU A 101 1.98 11.02 -17.39
C GLU A 101 0.47 10.95 -17.62
N GLY A 102 -0.26 11.90 -17.02
CA GLY A 102 -1.72 11.96 -17.15
C GLY A 102 -2.50 11.05 -16.21
N HIS A 103 -1.83 10.29 -15.35
CA HIS A 103 -2.46 9.34 -14.44
C HIS A 103 -2.34 9.79 -12.99
N ARG A 104 -3.38 9.54 -12.21
CA ARG A 104 -3.38 9.86 -10.79
C ARG A 104 -2.47 8.90 -10.03
N VAL A 105 -1.80 9.45 -9.04
CA VAL A 105 -0.89 8.70 -8.18
C VAL A 105 -1.49 8.59 -6.78
N LEU A 106 -1.43 7.40 -6.22
CA LEU A 106 -1.80 7.15 -4.83
C LEU A 106 -0.53 6.96 -4.01
N ARG A 107 -0.42 7.70 -2.92
CA ARG A 107 0.66 7.51 -1.95
C ARG A 107 0.15 6.67 -0.82
N VAL A 108 0.88 5.61 -0.50
CA VAL A 108 0.44 4.61 0.48
C VAL A 108 1.47 4.50 1.60
N SER A 109 0.97 4.57 2.84
CA SER A 109 1.77 4.30 4.03
C SER A 109 1.24 3.03 4.68
N VAL A 110 2.12 2.11 5.02
CA VAL A 110 1.76 0.79 5.53
C VAL A 110 2.44 0.54 6.86
N GLY A 111 1.66 0.22 7.88
CA GLY A 111 2.17 -0.19 9.17
C GLY A 111 1.88 -1.67 9.42
N ASN A 112 2.92 -2.42 9.78
CA ASN A 112 2.76 -3.83 10.13
C ASN A 112 2.23 -3.93 11.55
N ILE A 113 1.03 -4.49 11.70
CA ILE A 113 0.39 -4.67 13.01
C ILE A 113 0.25 -6.14 13.40
N SER A 114 0.94 -7.02 12.70
CA SER A 114 0.87 -8.46 12.97
C SER A 114 1.26 -8.82 14.40
N ASP A 115 2.19 -8.07 14.97
CA ASP A 115 2.70 -8.32 16.33
C ASP A 115 1.96 -7.54 17.41
N LEU A 116 0.98 -6.74 17.03
CA LEU A 116 0.15 -6.00 18.00
C LEU A 116 -0.98 -6.89 18.49
N LYS A 117 -1.17 -6.89 19.79
CA LYS A 117 -2.23 -7.68 20.41
C LYS A 117 -3.18 -6.80 21.19
#